data_5d4d115bb1af853ec30bf091bbbba485
#
_entry.id   5d4d115bb1af853ec30bf091bbbba485
#
_cell.length_a   1.000
_cell.length_b   1.000
_cell.length_c   1.000
_cell.angle_alpha   90.00
_cell.angle_beta   90.00
_cell.angle_gamma   90.00
#
_symmetry.space_group_name_H-M   'P 1'
#
loop_
_entity.id
_entity.type
_entity.pdbx_description
1 polymer ?
#
loop_
_entity_poly.entity_id
_entity_poly.type
_entity_poly.pdbx_seq_one_letter_code
_entity_poly.pdbx_strand_id
1 'polypeptide(L)'
;MKHAKTIDHQALNITVAGQQTNRHAEIRMARSFDDLLLVYSVRSAVYIAEQECPFAEEFDGNDHCATHFIGFINDEPAGCIRLRFFYDFAKIERLAVLKRFRKSALASELVSSGIDLVRRKGFRRIYGTAREGLEGFWSRFGGVPINDKKIMVSGFKYTEMVVDLAPLPNAITVENGAYVILRPEGDWDQPGILEISATRPVRDPGENVVQSTHVVA
;
A
#
# COMPACT_ATOMS: atom_id res chain seq x y z
N MET A 1 14.98 12.71 -15.01
CA MET A 1 14.10 12.09 -16.03
C MET A 1 14.54 10.65 -16.25
N LYS A 2 13.57 9.75 -16.27
CA LYS A 2 13.57 8.33 -16.68
C LYS A 2 13.53 7.32 -15.55
N HIS A 3 12.44 6.71 -15.54
CA HIS A 3 11.88 5.37 -15.55
C HIS A 3 11.66 4.75 -14.16
N ALA A 4 10.42 4.91 -13.68
CA ALA A 4 9.81 3.89 -12.84
C ALA A 4 9.72 2.60 -13.69
N LYS A 5 10.43 1.54 -13.28
CA LYS A 5 10.23 0.22 -13.87
C LYS A 5 8.91 -0.33 -13.36
N THR A 6 7.97 -0.43 -14.29
CA THR A 6 6.70 -1.13 -14.15
C THR A 6 6.96 -2.58 -13.77
N ILE A 7 6.36 -3.03 -12.68
CA ILE A 7 6.20 -4.46 -12.43
C ILE A 7 5.14 -4.91 -13.43
N ASP A 8 5.56 -5.73 -14.39
CA ASP A 8 4.71 -6.28 -15.44
C ASP A 8 3.75 -7.31 -14.81
N HIS A 9 2.58 -6.84 -14.40
CA HIS A 9 1.49 -7.69 -13.96
C HIS A 9 0.56 -7.97 -15.13
N GLN A 10 0.34 -9.25 -15.40
CA GLN A 10 -0.46 -9.83 -16.46
C GLN A 10 -1.74 -9.04 -16.78
N ALA A 11 -1.96 -8.78 -18.05
CA ALA A 11 -3.17 -8.16 -18.56
C ALA A 11 -4.41 -9.00 -18.18
N LEU A 12 -5.33 -8.39 -17.46
CA LEU A 12 -6.60 -9.00 -17.06
C LEU A 12 -7.59 -8.99 -18.24
N ASN A 13 -7.93 -10.16 -18.74
CA ASN A 13 -9.01 -10.31 -19.71
C ASN A 13 -10.37 -10.31 -18.99
N ILE A 14 -11.12 -9.22 -19.07
CA ILE A 14 -12.50 -9.12 -18.57
C ILE A 14 -13.44 -9.07 -19.77
N THR A 15 -14.31 -10.08 -19.88
CA THR A 15 -15.36 -10.12 -20.91
C THR A 15 -16.62 -9.41 -20.39
N VAL A 16 -16.95 -8.25 -20.96
CA VAL A 16 -18.25 -7.58 -20.75
C VAL A 16 -18.90 -7.41 -22.11
N ALA A 17 -20.04 -8.06 -22.31
CA ALA A 17 -20.93 -7.91 -23.47
C ALA A 17 -20.22 -7.87 -24.83
N GLY A 18 -19.46 -8.90 -25.16
CA GLY A 18 -18.95 -9.14 -26.53
C GLY A 18 -17.72 -8.30 -26.95
N GLN A 19 -17.17 -7.44 -26.11
CA GLN A 19 -15.90 -6.76 -26.34
C GLN A 19 -14.89 -7.17 -25.27
N GLN A 20 -13.82 -7.89 -25.65
CA GLN A 20 -12.61 -8.04 -24.85
C GLN A 20 -11.89 -6.70 -24.79
N THR A 21 -12.16 -5.91 -23.77
CA THR A 21 -11.31 -4.75 -23.46
C THR A 21 -10.16 -5.26 -22.59
N ASN A 22 -8.94 -5.27 -23.14
CA ASN A 22 -7.71 -5.47 -22.37
C ASN A 22 -7.61 -4.28 -21.40
N ARG A 23 -8.10 -4.46 -20.16
CA ARG A 23 -7.96 -3.44 -19.12
C ARG A 23 -6.62 -3.64 -18.46
N HIS A 24 -5.70 -2.74 -18.72
CA HIS A 24 -4.42 -2.70 -18.04
C HIS A 24 -4.66 -2.23 -16.60
N ALA A 25 -4.44 -3.11 -15.63
CA ALA A 25 -4.43 -2.77 -14.20
C ALA A 25 -2.99 -2.58 -13.74
N GLU A 26 -2.74 -1.50 -13.01
CA GLU A 26 -1.45 -1.21 -12.38
C GLU A 26 -1.69 -0.93 -10.90
N ILE A 27 -0.83 -1.48 -10.04
CA ILE A 27 -0.83 -1.18 -8.60
C ILE A 27 0.55 -0.67 -8.22
N ARG A 28 0.59 0.45 -7.53
CA ARG A 28 1.84 0.98 -6.99
C ARG A 28 1.68 1.49 -5.57
N MET A 29 2.78 1.51 -4.84
CA MET A 29 2.83 2.14 -3.53
C MET A 29 2.84 3.67 -3.70
N ALA A 30 2.03 4.37 -2.93
CA ALA A 30 2.02 5.82 -2.87
C ALA A 30 3.30 6.31 -2.17
N ARG A 31 4.12 7.08 -2.88
CA ARG A 31 5.42 7.57 -2.39
C ARG A 31 5.58 9.08 -2.48
N SER A 32 4.60 9.76 -3.03
CA SER A 32 4.57 11.21 -3.18
C SER A 32 3.29 11.78 -2.59
N PHE A 33 3.28 13.08 -2.39
CA PHE A 33 2.06 13.79 -1.99
C PHE A 33 0.97 13.66 -3.09
N ASP A 34 1.36 13.71 -4.35
CA ASP A 34 0.43 13.53 -5.48
C ASP A 34 -0.22 12.15 -5.46
N ASP A 35 0.53 11.09 -5.15
CA ASP A 35 -0.05 9.76 -4.98
C ASP A 35 -1.06 9.72 -3.82
N LEU A 36 -0.77 10.40 -2.70
CA LEU A 36 -1.71 10.48 -1.58
C LEU A 36 -2.97 11.25 -1.94
N LEU A 37 -2.89 12.30 -2.75
CA LEU A 37 -4.08 13.01 -3.26
C LEU A 37 -4.97 12.08 -4.09
N LEU A 38 -4.38 11.21 -4.92
CA LEU A 38 -5.13 10.19 -5.67
C LEU A 38 -5.79 9.17 -4.74
N VAL A 39 -5.08 8.68 -3.72
CA VAL A 39 -5.65 7.80 -2.67
C VAL A 39 -6.82 8.48 -1.99
N TYR A 40 -6.67 9.73 -1.55
CA TYR A 40 -7.75 10.47 -0.87
C TYR A 40 -8.94 10.74 -1.77
N SER A 41 -8.72 11.00 -3.07
CA SER A 41 -9.82 11.18 -4.02
C SER A 41 -10.66 9.92 -4.19
N VAL A 42 -10.03 8.74 -4.29
CA VAL A 42 -10.72 7.44 -4.34
C VAL A 42 -11.49 7.18 -3.04
N ARG A 43 -10.86 7.42 -1.88
CA ARG A 43 -11.47 7.21 -0.57
C ARG A 43 -12.65 8.16 -0.35
N SER A 44 -12.50 9.43 -0.69
CA SER A 44 -13.59 10.41 -0.59
C SER A 44 -14.79 10.02 -1.45
N ALA A 45 -14.56 9.57 -2.69
CA ALA A 45 -15.63 9.13 -3.57
C ALA A 45 -16.36 7.89 -3.03
N VAL A 46 -15.64 6.94 -2.39
CA VAL A 46 -16.24 5.70 -1.88
C VAL A 46 -16.80 5.87 -0.48
N TYR A 47 -16.02 6.40 0.46
CA TYR A 47 -16.44 6.44 1.86
C TYR A 47 -17.31 7.65 2.17
N ILE A 48 -16.94 8.85 1.71
CA ILE A 48 -17.70 10.06 2.01
C ILE A 48 -18.93 10.17 1.09
N ALA A 49 -18.73 10.12 -0.23
CA ALA A 49 -19.81 10.41 -1.17
C ALA A 49 -20.78 9.24 -1.39
N GLU A 50 -20.30 7.99 -1.36
CA GLU A 50 -21.16 6.83 -1.61
C GLU A 50 -21.68 6.18 -0.31
N GLN A 51 -20.83 6.09 0.73
CA GLN A 51 -21.19 5.40 1.99
C GLN A 51 -21.59 6.35 3.12
N GLU A 52 -21.53 7.65 2.89
CA GLU A 52 -21.91 8.70 3.86
C GLU A 52 -21.15 8.59 5.19
N CYS A 53 -19.91 8.07 5.13
CA CYS A 53 -19.03 7.97 6.29
C CYS A 53 -18.71 9.37 6.81
N PRO A 54 -18.80 9.65 8.12
CA PRO A 54 -18.41 10.93 8.67
C PRO A 54 -16.96 11.25 8.36
N PHE A 55 -16.67 12.52 8.00
CA PHE A 55 -15.34 12.97 7.60
C PHE A 55 -14.26 12.60 8.63
N ALA A 56 -14.53 12.82 9.92
CA ALA A 56 -13.59 12.53 11.00
C ALA A 56 -13.33 11.01 11.21
N GLU A 57 -14.27 10.15 10.79
CA GLU A 57 -14.08 8.69 10.85
C GLU A 57 -13.28 8.20 9.66
N GLU A 58 -13.42 8.83 8.49
CA GLU A 58 -12.64 8.47 7.31
C GLU A 58 -11.21 9.00 7.42
N PHE A 59 -11.01 10.27 7.75
CA PHE A 59 -9.72 10.91 7.93
C PHE A 59 -9.32 10.91 9.41
N ASP A 60 -8.99 9.72 9.90
CA ASP A 60 -8.78 9.37 11.31
C ASP A 60 -7.39 9.77 11.87
N GLY A 61 -6.61 10.57 11.12
CA GLY A 61 -5.28 11.04 11.51
C GLY A 61 -4.15 10.01 11.33
N ASN A 62 -4.43 8.81 10.82
CA ASN A 62 -3.43 7.75 10.68
C ASN A 62 -2.78 7.68 9.30
N ASP A 63 -3.13 8.57 8.37
CA ASP A 63 -2.69 8.46 6.98
C ASP A 63 -1.19 8.73 6.81
N HIS A 64 -0.64 9.68 7.56
CA HIS A 64 0.78 10.07 7.47
C HIS A 64 1.76 9.05 8.07
N CYS A 65 1.28 8.11 8.88
CA CYS A 65 2.09 7.02 9.45
C CYS A 65 1.75 5.65 8.82
N ALA A 66 1.05 5.65 7.70
CA ALA A 66 0.58 4.46 7.02
C ALA A 66 1.25 4.30 5.65
N THR A 67 1.27 3.07 5.15
CA THR A 67 1.61 2.77 3.76
C THR A 67 0.34 2.63 2.94
N HIS A 68 0.29 3.28 1.80
CA HIS A 68 -0.84 3.24 0.89
C HIS A 68 -0.46 2.62 -0.44
N PHE A 69 -1.37 1.83 -1.01
CA PHE A 69 -1.31 1.45 -2.41
C PHE A 69 -2.45 2.13 -3.16
N ILE A 70 -2.14 2.54 -4.38
CA ILE A 70 -3.09 3.06 -5.36
C ILE A 70 -3.13 2.12 -6.56
N GLY A 71 -4.33 1.77 -7.00
CA GLY A 71 -4.57 0.93 -8.16
C GLY A 71 -5.22 1.72 -9.28
N PHE A 72 -4.76 1.49 -10.49
CA PHE A 72 -5.21 2.14 -11.71
C PHE A 72 -5.88 1.13 -12.64
N ILE A 73 -6.82 1.60 -13.42
CA ILE A 73 -7.37 0.88 -14.58
C ILE A 73 -7.37 1.83 -15.76
N ASN A 74 -6.61 1.52 -16.82
CA ASN A 74 -6.39 2.38 -17.98
C ASN A 74 -5.93 3.80 -17.56
N ASP A 75 -4.89 3.86 -16.73
CA ASP A 75 -4.28 5.10 -16.19
C ASP A 75 -5.21 5.95 -15.30
N GLU A 76 -6.42 5.47 -15.00
CA GLU A 76 -7.35 6.16 -14.11
C GLU A 76 -7.28 5.60 -12.70
N PRO A 77 -7.12 6.43 -11.64
CA PRO A 77 -7.18 5.98 -10.25
C PRO A 77 -8.52 5.27 -9.97
N ALA A 78 -8.45 4.00 -9.60
CA ALA A 78 -9.62 3.14 -9.55
C ALA A 78 -9.87 2.51 -8.16
N GLY A 79 -8.81 2.33 -7.38
CA GLY A 79 -8.91 1.73 -6.05
C GLY A 79 -7.68 2.01 -5.20
N CYS A 80 -7.79 1.78 -3.89
CA CYS A 80 -6.68 1.93 -2.96
C CYS A 80 -6.84 1.02 -1.74
N ILE A 81 -5.76 0.89 -0.97
CA ILE A 81 -5.73 0.18 0.31
C ILE A 81 -4.72 0.85 1.22
N ARG A 82 -4.98 0.84 2.54
CA ARG A 82 -4.08 1.36 3.57
C ARG A 82 -3.57 0.22 4.45
N LEU A 83 -2.26 0.25 4.74
CA LEU A 83 -1.59 -0.65 5.66
C LEU A 83 -1.01 0.14 6.82
N ARG A 84 -1.16 -0.40 8.04
CA ARG A 84 -0.49 0.10 9.23
C ARG A 84 0.27 -1.04 9.90
N PHE A 85 1.42 -0.72 10.47
CA PHE A 85 2.28 -1.71 11.11
C PHE A 85 2.30 -1.45 12.62
N PHE A 86 2.08 -2.52 13.37
CA PHE A 86 2.12 -2.56 14.83
C PHE A 86 3.27 -3.46 15.28
N TYR A 87 3.42 -3.69 16.56
CA TYR A 87 4.57 -4.45 17.08
C TYR A 87 4.74 -5.84 16.44
N ASP A 88 3.68 -6.63 16.35
CA ASP A 88 3.72 -8.04 15.91
C ASP A 88 2.71 -8.38 14.81
N PHE A 89 1.95 -7.40 14.34
CA PHE A 89 0.98 -7.57 13.25
C PHE A 89 0.88 -6.34 12.36
N ALA A 90 0.41 -6.55 11.15
CA ALA A 90 -0.02 -5.47 10.26
C ALA A 90 -1.54 -5.35 10.25
N LYS A 91 -2.08 -4.15 10.04
CA LYS A 91 -3.50 -3.91 9.82
C LYS A 91 -3.74 -3.56 8.36
N ILE A 92 -4.68 -4.27 7.72
CA ILE A 92 -5.22 -3.90 6.41
C ILE A 92 -6.53 -3.17 6.62
N GLU A 93 -6.66 -2.00 6.00
CA GLU A 93 -7.85 -1.16 6.13
C GLU A 93 -8.02 -0.23 4.91
N ARG A 94 -9.14 0.48 4.83
CA ARG A 94 -9.42 1.45 3.76
C ARG A 94 -9.30 0.88 2.35
N LEU A 95 -9.66 -0.41 2.17
CA LEU A 95 -9.82 -0.98 0.83
C LEU A 95 -11.03 -0.34 0.14
N ALA A 96 -10.77 0.42 -0.89
CA ALA A 96 -11.80 1.10 -1.67
C ALA A 96 -11.59 0.86 -3.16
N VAL A 97 -12.68 0.61 -3.89
CA VAL A 97 -12.70 0.55 -5.36
C VAL A 97 -13.91 1.35 -5.84
N LEU A 98 -13.67 2.28 -6.77
CA LEU A 98 -14.71 3.11 -7.37
C LEU A 98 -15.79 2.22 -8.01
N LYS A 99 -17.07 2.60 -7.85
CA LYS A 99 -18.24 1.80 -8.24
C LYS A 99 -18.15 1.25 -9.67
N ARG A 100 -17.68 2.05 -10.63
CA ARG A 100 -17.54 1.68 -12.04
C ARG A 100 -16.47 0.61 -12.32
N PHE A 101 -15.53 0.43 -11.38
CA PHE A 101 -14.45 -0.56 -11.48
C PHE A 101 -14.63 -1.77 -10.58
N ARG A 102 -15.72 -1.83 -9.80
CA ARG A 102 -16.10 -3.05 -9.07
C ARG A 102 -16.42 -4.17 -10.07
N LYS A 103 -16.22 -5.41 -9.71
CA LYS A 103 -16.25 -6.60 -10.57
C LYS A 103 -15.00 -6.79 -11.44
N SER A 104 -13.97 -5.94 -11.30
CA SER A 104 -12.61 -6.25 -11.73
C SER A 104 -11.87 -7.04 -10.64
N ALA A 105 -10.67 -7.53 -10.94
CA ALA A 105 -9.80 -8.18 -9.96
C ALA A 105 -9.10 -7.17 -9.02
N LEU A 106 -9.22 -5.85 -9.27
CA LEU A 106 -8.43 -4.80 -8.61
C LEU A 106 -8.45 -4.87 -7.08
N ALA A 107 -9.62 -5.13 -6.47
CA ALA A 107 -9.68 -5.28 -5.00
C ALA A 107 -8.82 -6.43 -4.49
N SER A 108 -8.84 -7.57 -5.21
CA SER A 108 -8.04 -8.74 -4.83
C SER A 108 -6.54 -8.48 -5.05
N GLU A 109 -6.18 -7.78 -6.09
CA GLU A 109 -4.78 -7.43 -6.40
C GLU A 109 -4.23 -6.42 -5.40
N LEU A 110 -5.00 -5.42 -4.99
CA LEU A 110 -4.63 -4.49 -3.92
C LEU A 110 -4.38 -5.22 -2.60
N VAL A 111 -5.26 -6.17 -2.23
CA VAL A 111 -5.05 -6.98 -1.02
C VAL A 111 -3.80 -7.86 -1.16
N SER A 112 -3.60 -8.50 -2.31
CA SER A 112 -2.41 -9.34 -2.56
C SER A 112 -1.12 -8.53 -2.48
N SER A 113 -1.07 -7.33 -3.07
CA SER A 113 0.08 -6.42 -2.98
C SER A 113 0.35 -6.00 -1.53
N GLY A 114 -0.71 -5.73 -0.76
CA GLY A 114 -0.60 -5.44 0.67
C GLY A 114 -0.05 -6.61 1.48
N ILE A 115 -0.55 -7.83 1.24
CA ILE A 115 -0.07 -9.05 1.90
C ILE A 115 1.40 -9.32 1.56
N ASP A 116 1.78 -9.12 0.29
CA ASP A 116 3.17 -9.29 -0.14
C ASP A 116 4.11 -8.34 0.62
N LEU A 117 3.78 -7.06 0.71
CA LEU A 117 4.57 -6.10 1.49
C LEU A 117 4.66 -6.52 2.97
N VAL A 118 3.55 -6.91 3.59
CA VAL A 118 3.50 -7.37 4.98
C VAL A 118 4.46 -8.55 5.20
N ARG A 119 4.46 -9.53 4.29
CA ARG A 119 5.36 -10.68 4.34
C ARG A 119 6.83 -10.28 4.11
N ARG A 120 7.10 -9.41 3.15
CA ARG A 120 8.45 -8.89 2.87
C ARG A 120 9.04 -8.10 4.04
N LYS A 121 8.20 -7.48 4.86
CA LYS A 121 8.57 -6.83 6.13
C LYS A 121 8.75 -7.83 7.30
N GLY A 122 8.50 -9.12 7.09
CA GLY A 122 8.68 -10.17 8.09
C GLY A 122 7.48 -10.39 9.03
N PHE A 123 6.38 -9.66 8.84
CA PHE A 123 5.16 -9.88 9.62
C PHE A 123 4.49 -11.19 9.25
N ARG A 124 3.92 -11.83 10.25
CA ARG A 124 3.28 -13.15 10.12
C ARG A 124 1.78 -13.10 10.40
N ARG A 125 1.26 -11.95 10.74
CA ARG A 125 -0.15 -11.79 11.07
C ARG A 125 -0.70 -10.49 10.52
N ILE A 126 -1.90 -10.56 9.94
CA ILE A 126 -2.67 -9.41 9.50
C ILE A 126 -3.98 -9.37 10.27
N TYR A 127 -4.30 -8.20 10.79
CA TYR A 127 -5.61 -7.85 11.33
C TYR A 127 -6.37 -7.02 10.31
N GLY A 128 -7.67 -7.25 10.21
CA GLY A 128 -8.57 -6.43 9.39
C GLY A 128 -10.00 -6.54 9.88
N THR A 129 -10.88 -5.75 9.30
CA THR A 129 -12.32 -5.82 9.59
C THR A 129 -13.09 -6.02 8.29
N ALA A 130 -13.90 -7.06 8.24
CA ALA A 130 -14.80 -7.35 7.13
C ALA A 130 -16.17 -6.76 7.41
N ARG A 131 -16.68 -5.89 6.52
CA ARG A 131 -18.08 -5.47 6.57
C ARG A 131 -18.97 -6.70 6.46
N GLU A 132 -20.07 -6.73 7.19
CA GLU A 132 -21.04 -7.82 7.16
C GLU A 132 -21.45 -8.18 5.72
N GLY A 133 -21.33 -9.47 5.39
CA GLY A 133 -21.52 -10.00 4.03
C GLY A 133 -20.28 -10.00 3.15
N LEU A 134 -19.16 -9.43 3.59
CA LEU A 134 -17.87 -9.45 2.86
C LEU A 134 -16.85 -10.39 3.50
N GLU A 135 -17.20 -11.16 4.51
CA GLU A 135 -16.32 -12.13 5.18
C GLU A 135 -15.74 -13.14 4.16
N GLY A 136 -16.57 -13.61 3.22
CA GLY A 136 -16.14 -14.53 2.16
C GLY A 136 -15.11 -13.95 1.20
N PHE A 137 -15.05 -12.63 1.02
CA PHE A 137 -13.98 -12.00 0.27
C PHE A 137 -12.64 -12.16 1.00
N TRP A 138 -12.60 -11.88 2.31
CA TRP A 138 -11.39 -11.97 3.12
C TRP A 138 -10.94 -13.41 3.37
N SER A 139 -11.89 -14.37 3.46
CA SER A 139 -11.56 -15.80 3.60
C SER A 139 -10.77 -16.35 2.43
N ARG A 140 -10.88 -15.77 1.23
CA ARG A 140 -10.06 -16.15 0.07
C ARG A 140 -8.56 -15.86 0.27
N PHE A 141 -8.22 -14.97 1.20
CA PHE A 141 -6.86 -14.63 1.58
C PHE A 141 -6.43 -15.31 2.90
N GLY A 142 -7.22 -16.29 3.37
CA GLY A 142 -6.94 -16.99 4.62
C GLY A 142 -7.50 -16.26 5.86
N GLY A 143 -8.33 -15.24 5.68
CA GLY A 143 -8.97 -14.53 6.78
C GLY A 143 -9.98 -15.39 7.52
N VAL A 144 -9.84 -15.44 8.85
CA VAL A 144 -10.78 -16.09 9.75
C VAL A 144 -11.29 -15.11 10.79
N PRO A 145 -12.57 -15.18 11.23
CA PRO A 145 -13.08 -14.38 12.32
C PRO A 145 -12.29 -14.62 13.61
N ILE A 146 -11.97 -13.55 14.35
CA ILE A 146 -11.33 -13.67 15.66
C ILE A 146 -12.33 -14.17 16.71
N ASN A 147 -13.59 -13.72 16.59
CA ASN A 147 -14.70 -14.10 17.46
C ASN A 147 -16.01 -13.79 16.76
N ASP A 148 -17.13 -14.12 17.40
CA ASP A 148 -18.49 -13.91 16.87
C ASP A 148 -19.03 -12.48 17.11
N LYS A 149 -18.27 -11.63 17.79
CA LYS A 149 -18.72 -10.26 18.10
C LYS A 149 -18.63 -9.39 16.86
N LYS A 150 -19.61 -8.52 16.69
CA LYS A 150 -19.63 -7.49 15.65
C LYS A 150 -19.24 -6.16 16.27
N ILE A 151 -18.44 -5.40 15.55
CA ILE A 151 -18.16 -3.99 15.88
C ILE A 151 -18.97 -3.09 14.95
N MET A 152 -19.31 -1.90 15.42
CA MET A 152 -20.04 -0.88 14.65
C MET A 152 -19.08 0.23 14.24
N VAL A 153 -19.01 0.53 12.94
CA VAL A 153 -18.23 1.63 12.40
C VAL A 153 -19.06 2.31 11.31
N SER A 154 -19.22 3.63 11.38
CA SER A 154 -19.96 4.42 10.39
C SER A 154 -21.34 3.86 10.06
N GLY A 155 -22.06 3.34 11.06
CA GLY A 155 -23.39 2.76 10.89
C GLY A 155 -23.44 1.33 10.32
N PHE A 156 -22.30 0.71 10.04
CA PHE A 156 -22.22 -0.65 9.51
C PHE A 156 -21.63 -1.64 10.52
N LYS A 157 -22.08 -2.90 10.42
CA LYS A 157 -21.54 -4.02 11.21
C LYS A 157 -20.31 -4.60 10.53
N TYR A 158 -19.29 -4.88 11.33
CA TYR A 158 -18.05 -5.53 10.88
C TYR A 158 -17.71 -6.71 11.76
N THR A 159 -17.07 -7.70 11.13
CA THR A 159 -16.41 -8.83 11.79
C THR A 159 -14.92 -8.56 11.86
N GLU A 160 -14.31 -8.73 13.02
CA GLU A 160 -12.86 -8.71 13.15
C GLU A 160 -12.28 -9.98 12.55
N MET A 161 -11.27 -9.84 11.68
CA MET A 161 -10.65 -10.93 10.93
C MET A 161 -9.16 -10.96 11.20
N VAL A 162 -8.58 -12.14 11.23
CA VAL A 162 -7.13 -12.34 11.26
C VAL A 162 -6.71 -13.25 10.12
N VAL A 163 -5.54 -12.96 9.55
CA VAL A 163 -4.86 -13.80 8.55
C VAL A 163 -3.50 -14.17 9.13
N ASP A 164 -3.22 -15.45 9.31
CA ASP A 164 -1.90 -15.95 9.64
C ASP A 164 -1.13 -16.23 8.35
N LEU A 165 0.10 -15.72 8.26
CA LEU A 165 0.94 -15.78 7.09
C LEU A 165 2.10 -16.75 7.28
N ALA A 166 2.40 -17.54 6.26
CA ALA A 166 3.64 -18.29 6.21
C ALA A 166 4.85 -17.34 6.19
N PRO A 167 5.96 -17.68 6.89
CA PRO A 167 7.16 -16.88 6.85
C PRO A 167 7.69 -16.74 5.42
N LEU A 168 8.27 -15.57 5.11
CA LEU A 168 8.97 -15.34 3.85
C LEU A 168 10.48 -15.43 4.13
N PRO A 169 11.22 -16.39 3.52
CA PRO A 169 12.64 -16.60 3.82
C PRO A 169 13.54 -15.38 3.55
N ASN A 170 13.15 -14.53 2.61
CA ASN A 170 13.88 -13.32 2.22
C ASN A 170 13.17 -12.03 2.70
N ALA A 171 12.46 -12.10 3.82
CA ALA A 171 11.96 -10.88 4.47
C ALA A 171 13.13 -9.96 4.85
N ILE A 172 12.87 -8.64 4.85
CA ILE A 172 13.90 -7.66 5.20
C ILE A 172 14.31 -7.80 6.67
N THR A 173 15.61 -7.83 6.91
CA THR A 173 16.21 -7.90 8.26
C THR A 173 17.38 -6.95 8.34
N VAL A 174 17.90 -6.72 9.55
CA VAL A 174 19.09 -5.89 9.76
C VAL A 174 20.33 -6.47 9.07
N GLU A 175 20.38 -7.78 8.86
CA GLU A 175 21.49 -8.50 8.20
C GLU A 175 21.55 -8.25 6.69
N ASN A 176 20.50 -7.70 6.07
CA ASN A 176 20.52 -7.33 4.65
C ASN A 176 21.52 -6.20 4.34
N GLY A 177 22.00 -5.49 5.38
CA GLY A 177 23.00 -4.45 5.27
C GLY A 177 22.44 -3.08 4.86
N ALA A 178 23.26 -2.04 5.08
CA ALA A 178 22.84 -0.66 5.02
C ALA A 178 22.22 -0.26 3.67
N TYR A 179 22.86 -0.60 2.57
CA TYR A 179 22.37 -0.18 1.25
C TYR A 179 21.01 -0.77 0.88
N VAL A 180 20.71 -2.00 1.30
CA VAL A 180 19.40 -2.61 1.09
C VAL A 180 18.35 -1.94 1.96
N ILE A 181 18.65 -1.68 3.23
CA ILE A 181 17.75 -1.03 4.17
C ILE A 181 17.40 0.41 3.76
N LEU A 182 18.35 1.11 3.13
CA LEU A 182 18.17 2.49 2.64
C LEU A 182 17.35 2.58 1.34
N ARG A 183 17.00 1.46 0.71
CA ARG A 183 16.15 1.46 -0.50
C ARG A 183 14.72 1.90 -0.18
N PRO A 184 13.99 2.42 -1.17
CA PRO A 184 12.59 2.75 -0.98
C PRO A 184 11.79 1.56 -0.45
N GLU A 185 10.83 1.85 0.41
CA GLU A 185 9.92 0.86 0.99
C GLU A 185 9.35 -0.08 -0.07
N GLY A 186 9.49 -1.38 0.14
CA GLY A 186 9.01 -2.42 -0.77
C GLY A 186 9.91 -2.73 -1.98
N ASP A 187 10.94 -1.93 -2.29
CA ASP A 187 11.84 -2.14 -3.44
C ASP A 187 13.22 -2.66 -3.01
N TRP A 188 13.27 -3.43 -1.93
CA TRP A 188 14.53 -3.92 -1.34
C TRP A 188 15.32 -4.88 -2.23
N ASP A 189 14.69 -5.44 -3.26
CA ASP A 189 15.29 -6.32 -4.27
C ASP A 189 15.86 -5.57 -5.49
N GLN A 190 15.65 -4.25 -5.56
CA GLN A 190 16.13 -3.42 -6.66
C GLN A 190 17.22 -2.45 -6.18
N PRO A 191 18.33 -2.26 -6.94
CA PRO A 191 19.32 -1.26 -6.61
C PRO A 191 18.70 0.13 -6.42
N GLY A 192 19.06 0.81 -5.31
CA GLY A 192 18.56 2.14 -4.99
C GLY A 192 19.54 3.24 -5.42
N ILE A 193 19.07 4.49 -5.36
CA ILE A 193 19.88 5.64 -5.74
C ILE A 193 21.11 5.85 -4.82
N LEU A 194 21.03 5.35 -3.58
CA LEU A 194 22.11 5.52 -2.60
C LEU A 194 23.30 4.60 -2.83
N GLU A 195 23.16 3.51 -3.62
CA GLU A 195 24.31 2.72 -4.06
C GLU A 195 25.25 3.54 -4.95
N ILE A 196 24.73 4.54 -5.68
CA ILE A 196 25.57 5.49 -6.44
C ILE A 196 26.45 6.30 -5.49
N SER A 197 26.00 6.58 -4.26
CA SER A 197 26.80 7.29 -3.26
C SER A 197 28.04 6.52 -2.85
N ALA A 198 28.03 5.20 -2.87
CA ALA A 198 29.18 4.35 -2.53
C ALA A 198 30.34 4.50 -3.54
N THR A 199 30.04 4.98 -4.76
CA THR A 199 31.06 5.17 -5.80
C THR A 199 31.68 6.56 -5.78
N ARG A 200 31.20 7.48 -4.92
CA ARG A 200 31.71 8.84 -4.82
C ARG A 200 32.98 8.89 -3.94
N PRO A 201 33.92 9.78 -4.24
CA PRO A 201 35.05 10.00 -3.36
C PRO A 201 34.62 10.39 -1.94
N VAL A 202 35.35 9.90 -0.96
CA VAL A 202 35.11 10.29 0.44
C VAL A 202 35.47 11.78 0.55
N ARG A 203 34.59 12.57 1.13
CA ARG A 203 34.83 13.97 1.44
C ARG A 203 35.54 14.08 2.79
N ASP A 204 36.58 14.90 2.85
CA ASP A 204 37.22 15.22 4.14
C ASP A 204 36.25 16.09 4.97
N PRO A 205 35.86 15.66 6.19
CA PRO A 205 34.99 16.44 7.06
C PRO A 205 35.54 17.86 7.35
N GLY A 206 36.87 18.08 7.25
CA GLY A 206 37.49 19.39 7.44
C GLY A 206 37.31 20.37 6.28
N GLU A 207 37.09 19.91 5.04
CA GLU A 207 36.96 20.79 3.88
C GLU A 207 35.68 21.62 3.86
N ASN A 208 34.61 21.16 4.51
CA ASN A 208 33.32 21.87 4.54
C ASN A 208 33.25 23.02 5.58
N VAL A 209 34.22 23.14 6.48
CA VAL A 209 34.18 24.17 7.55
C VAL A 209 34.72 25.52 7.02
N VAL A 210 35.49 25.52 5.93
CA VAL A 210 36.19 26.73 5.41
C VAL A 210 35.29 27.58 4.48
N GLN A 211 34.21 26.99 3.90
CA GLN A 211 33.35 27.72 2.95
C GLN A 211 32.18 28.48 3.60
N SER A 212 31.93 28.32 4.90
CA SER A 212 30.84 29.05 5.60
C SER A 212 31.27 30.37 6.25
N THR A 213 32.53 30.76 6.17
CA THR A 213 33.05 31.99 6.83
C THR A 213 33.23 33.20 5.89
N HIS A 214 32.79 33.13 4.62
CA HIS A 214 32.88 34.27 3.71
C HIS A 214 31.52 34.73 3.16
N VAL A 215 30.55 34.98 4.05
CA VAL A 215 29.43 35.85 3.71
C VAL A 215 29.04 36.63 4.96
N VAL A 216 29.84 37.64 5.30
CA VAL A 216 29.38 38.91 5.91
C VAL A 216 30.48 39.96 5.66
N ALA A 217 30.27 40.77 4.67
CA ALA A 217 30.74 42.15 4.60
C ALA A 217 29.79 42.93 3.66
#